data_21f192904c5eefcb0176729d072be752
#
_entry.id   21f192904c5eefcb0176729d072be752
#
_cell.length_a   1.000
_cell.length_b   1.000
_cell.length_c   1.000
_cell.angle_alpha   90.00
_cell.angle_beta   90.00
_cell.angle_gamma   90.00
#
_symmetry.space_group_name_H-M   'P 1'
#
loop_
_entity.id
_entity.type
_entity.pdbx_description
1 polymer ?
#
loop_
_entity_poly.entity_id
_entity_poly.type
_entity_poly.pdbx_seq_one_letter_code
_entity_poly.pdbx_strand_id
1 'polypeptide(L)'
;MTGQRDFSLLVAFGTDMGNAEDAAMTFAETVATIGVEAEAVELNQLDVAELQSATHFVVVCSTFGDGEFPDNAVLFWEALSADDAERLEHLSFAVLALGDLSYEFFCNAGKLLDRRLEALGATRLTDRVDVDGPYEQPAQAWTTDLVKLLQSARTPSATETTPPELSPAPNRDRHLPVDARLVVNRRLTSPQSDREVRHYELDLTGCAIAYSAGDSIAARVKNDPALVDAILAHFDI
;
A
#
# COMPACT_ATOMS: atom_id res chain seq x y z
N MET A 1 0.53 -16.50 -34.68
CA MET A 1 1.18 -15.16 -34.60
C MET A 1 0.86 -14.61 -33.23
N THR A 2 1.68 -14.89 -32.24
CA THR A 2 1.56 -14.29 -30.90
C THR A 2 2.11 -12.87 -30.99
N GLY A 3 1.21 -11.90 -31.17
CA GLY A 3 1.58 -10.49 -31.06
C GLY A 3 2.09 -10.24 -29.64
N GLN A 4 3.29 -9.73 -29.51
CA GLN A 4 3.84 -9.26 -28.24
C GLN A 4 2.92 -8.13 -27.75
N ARG A 5 2.30 -8.31 -26.60
CA ARG A 5 1.47 -7.25 -25.98
C ARG A 5 2.40 -6.13 -25.51
N ASP A 6 1.99 -4.90 -25.69
CA ASP A 6 2.71 -3.76 -25.10
C ASP A 6 2.70 -3.86 -23.60
N PHE A 7 3.78 -3.42 -22.95
CA PHE A 7 3.90 -3.43 -21.51
C PHE A 7 2.82 -2.54 -20.87
N SER A 8 2.02 -3.14 -19.99
CA SER A 8 0.97 -2.46 -19.22
C SER A 8 1.00 -2.96 -17.80
N LEU A 9 1.07 -2.06 -16.83
CA LEU A 9 1.13 -2.36 -15.40
C LEU A 9 -0.11 -1.80 -14.71
N LEU A 10 -0.84 -2.66 -14.01
CA LEU A 10 -1.87 -2.28 -13.06
C LEU A 10 -1.33 -2.43 -11.64
N VAL A 11 -1.58 -1.44 -10.80
CA VAL A 11 -1.24 -1.46 -9.37
C VAL A 11 -2.52 -1.26 -8.57
N ALA A 12 -2.80 -2.17 -7.65
CA ALA A 12 -4.01 -2.08 -6.85
C ALA A 12 -3.75 -2.39 -5.37
N PHE A 13 -4.65 -1.91 -4.51
CA PHE A 13 -4.57 -2.18 -3.08
C PHE A 13 -5.93 -2.49 -2.46
N GLY A 14 -5.88 -3.29 -1.38
CA GLY A 14 -6.99 -3.53 -0.47
C GLY A 14 -6.56 -3.20 0.95
N THR A 15 -7.21 -2.24 1.61
CA THR A 15 -6.81 -1.73 2.92
C THR A 15 -7.99 -1.27 3.74
N ASP A 16 -7.89 -1.44 5.06
CA ASP A 16 -8.83 -0.84 6.02
C ASP A 16 -8.20 0.37 6.73
N MET A 17 -6.89 0.32 6.96
CA MET A 17 -6.16 1.33 7.73
C MET A 17 -5.16 2.15 6.92
N GLY A 18 -5.12 2.02 5.60
CA GLY A 18 -4.25 2.79 4.71
C GLY A 18 -2.85 2.19 4.47
N ASN A 19 -2.42 1.18 5.23
CA ASN A 19 -1.05 0.64 5.11
C ASN A 19 -0.76 0.02 3.73
N ALA A 20 -1.73 -0.72 3.17
CA ALA A 20 -1.56 -1.31 1.84
C ALA A 20 -1.66 -0.24 0.73
N GLU A 21 -2.44 0.81 0.92
CA GLU A 21 -2.48 1.98 0.04
C GLU A 21 -1.12 2.67 -0.02
N ASP A 22 -0.55 3.01 1.15
CA ASP A 22 0.76 3.67 1.23
C ASP A 22 1.86 2.85 0.54
N ALA A 23 1.90 1.53 0.77
CA ALA A 23 2.85 0.65 0.12
C ALA A 23 2.64 0.56 -1.40
N ALA A 24 1.39 0.52 -1.88
CA ALA A 24 1.06 0.49 -3.30
C ALA A 24 1.40 1.81 -4.00
N MET A 25 1.12 2.95 -3.35
CA MET A 25 1.48 4.28 -3.86
C MET A 25 2.99 4.44 -3.94
N THR A 26 3.73 4.05 -2.90
CA THR A 26 5.20 4.06 -2.90
C THR A 26 5.78 3.19 -4.03
N PHE A 27 5.18 2.03 -4.29
CA PHE A 27 5.55 1.20 -5.42
C PHE A 27 5.30 1.91 -6.76
N ALA A 28 4.10 2.49 -6.96
CA ALA A 28 3.75 3.22 -8.18
C ALA A 28 4.67 4.42 -8.44
N GLU A 29 5.00 5.20 -7.40
CA GLU A 29 5.98 6.29 -7.48
C GLU A 29 7.38 5.77 -7.86
N THR A 30 7.78 4.62 -7.31
CA THR A 30 9.11 4.05 -7.59
C THR A 30 9.21 3.55 -9.03
N VAL A 31 8.18 2.88 -9.57
CA VAL A 31 8.21 2.43 -10.98
C VAL A 31 8.15 3.61 -11.95
N ALA A 32 7.58 4.75 -11.58
CA ALA A 32 7.62 5.96 -12.39
C ALA A 32 9.06 6.44 -12.62
N THR A 33 9.99 6.20 -11.68
CA THR A 33 11.41 6.57 -11.84
C THR A 33 12.11 5.79 -12.95
N ILE A 34 11.57 4.65 -13.35
CA ILE A 34 12.06 3.82 -14.44
C ILE A 34 11.25 3.97 -15.74
N GLY A 35 10.41 5.02 -15.80
CA GLY A 35 9.60 5.35 -16.99
C GLY A 35 8.40 4.40 -17.18
N VAL A 36 7.84 3.87 -16.09
CA VAL A 36 6.58 3.12 -16.08
C VAL A 36 5.52 3.98 -15.43
N GLU A 37 4.51 4.35 -16.19
CA GLU A 37 3.35 5.04 -15.64
C GLU A 37 2.41 4.01 -15.01
N ALA A 38 2.12 4.17 -13.73
CA ALA A 38 1.16 3.38 -12.99
C ALA A 38 0.55 4.23 -11.87
N GLU A 39 -0.72 4.04 -11.64
CA GLU A 39 -1.47 4.64 -10.54
C GLU A 39 -1.95 3.51 -9.63
N ALA A 40 -1.83 3.71 -8.31
CA ALA A 40 -2.36 2.77 -7.34
C ALA A 40 -3.85 3.06 -7.12
N VAL A 41 -4.70 2.07 -7.37
CA VAL A 41 -6.16 2.18 -7.25
C VAL A 41 -6.70 1.17 -6.24
N GLU A 42 -7.84 1.46 -5.64
CA GLU A 42 -8.54 0.48 -4.79
C GLU A 42 -8.99 -0.72 -5.63
N LEU A 43 -8.89 -1.92 -5.07
CA LEU A 43 -9.31 -3.13 -5.76
C LEU A 43 -10.76 -3.05 -6.25
N ASN A 44 -11.68 -2.49 -5.45
CA ASN A 44 -13.09 -2.35 -5.87
C ASN A 44 -13.31 -1.33 -7.00
N GLN A 45 -12.33 -0.51 -7.34
CA GLN A 45 -12.39 0.42 -8.48
C GLN A 45 -11.87 -0.22 -9.77
N LEU A 46 -11.18 -1.36 -9.66
CA LEU A 46 -10.64 -2.10 -10.79
C LEU A 46 -11.65 -3.18 -11.24
N ASP A 47 -12.04 -3.14 -12.50
CA ASP A 47 -12.80 -4.24 -13.09
C ASP A 47 -11.86 -5.43 -13.37
N VAL A 48 -12.26 -6.65 -12.95
CA VAL A 48 -11.49 -7.87 -13.22
C VAL A 48 -11.24 -8.05 -14.72
N ALA A 49 -12.14 -7.57 -15.58
CA ALA A 49 -11.95 -7.58 -17.03
C ALA A 49 -10.74 -6.73 -17.51
N GLU A 50 -10.30 -5.73 -16.74
CA GLU A 50 -9.11 -4.93 -17.06
C GLU A 50 -7.83 -5.77 -17.00
N LEU A 51 -7.80 -6.81 -16.19
CA LEU A 51 -6.68 -7.76 -16.15
C LEU A 51 -6.43 -8.44 -17.50
N GLN A 52 -7.46 -8.53 -18.36
CA GLN A 52 -7.31 -9.10 -19.71
C GLN A 52 -6.47 -8.23 -20.64
N SER A 53 -6.44 -6.93 -20.43
CA SER A 53 -5.67 -5.98 -21.21
C SER A 53 -4.28 -5.72 -20.64
N ALA A 54 -4.06 -6.00 -19.35
CA ALA A 54 -2.79 -5.79 -18.68
C ALA A 54 -1.80 -6.93 -18.97
N THR A 55 -0.52 -6.62 -18.90
CA THR A 55 0.57 -7.62 -18.92
C THR A 55 1.13 -7.89 -17.53
N HIS A 56 1.01 -6.92 -16.62
CA HIS A 56 1.52 -7.00 -15.27
C HIS A 56 0.48 -6.49 -14.27
N PHE A 57 0.35 -7.18 -13.15
CA PHE A 57 -0.54 -6.81 -12.05
C PHE A 57 0.21 -6.90 -10.72
N VAL A 58 0.26 -5.80 -10.01
CA VAL A 58 0.86 -5.71 -8.68
C VAL A 58 -0.22 -5.36 -7.68
N VAL A 59 -0.35 -6.17 -6.64
CA VAL A 59 -1.38 -5.96 -5.62
C VAL A 59 -0.80 -6.01 -4.22
N VAL A 60 -1.18 -5.02 -3.42
CA VAL A 60 -0.90 -4.96 -1.98
C VAL A 60 -2.20 -5.10 -1.23
N CYS A 61 -2.32 -6.09 -0.37
CA CYS A 61 -3.59 -6.35 0.32
C CYS A 61 -3.37 -6.63 1.81
N SER A 62 -4.07 -5.87 2.64
CA SER A 62 -4.19 -6.15 4.08
C SER A 62 -5.23 -7.24 4.31
N THR A 63 -5.11 -7.93 5.44
CA THR A 63 -6.15 -8.85 5.93
C THR A 63 -6.91 -8.16 7.05
N PHE A 64 -8.23 -8.18 6.98
CA PHE A 64 -9.13 -7.61 7.97
C PHE A 64 -9.75 -8.72 8.84
N GLY A 65 -10.11 -8.38 10.09
CA GLY A 65 -10.83 -9.26 10.99
C GLY A 65 -10.20 -10.65 11.16
N ASP A 66 -11.02 -11.67 11.07
CA ASP A 66 -10.61 -13.08 11.20
C ASP A 66 -10.15 -13.69 9.86
N GLY A 67 -9.61 -12.87 8.94
CA GLY A 67 -9.06 -13.34 7.66
C GLY A 67 -9.81 -12.86 6.43
N GLU A 68 -10.71 -11.88 6.59
CA GLU A 68 -11.51 -11.32 5.52
C GLU A 68 -10.73 -10.33 4.65
N PHE A 69 -11.31 -10.02 3.51
CA PHE A 69 -10.86 -8.91 2.68
C PHE A 69 -11.29 -7.57 3.29
N PRO A 70 -10.48 -6.50 3.16
CA PRO A 70 -10.92 -5.14 3.44
C PRO A 70 -12.13 -4.76 2.57
N ASP A 71 -13.00 -3.88 3.07
CA ASP A 71 -14.23 -3.48 2.39
C ASP A 71 -14.00 -2.98 0.96
N ASN A 72 -12.87 -2.30 0.70
CA ASN A 72 -12.49 -1.80 -0.61
C ASN A 72 -11.87 -2.85 -1.55
N ALA A 73 -11.90 -4.13 -1.18
CA ALA A 73 -11.39 -5.25 -1.98
C ALA A 73 -12.41 -6.39 -2.18
N VAL A 74 -13.54 -6.37 -1.47
CA VAL A 74 -14.53 -7.46 -1.46
C VAL A 74 -15.12 -7.69 -2.83
N LEU A 75 -15.58 -6.63 -3.53
CA LEU A 75 -16.25 -6.78 -4.83
C LEU A 75 -15.29 -7.32 -5.90
N PHE A 76 -14.06 -6.86 -5.89
CA PHE A 76 -13.02 -7.41 -6.79
C PHE A 76 -12.77 -8.90 -6.50
N TRP A 77 -12.66 -9.26 -5.22
CA TRP A 77 -12.47 -10.66 -4.83
C TRP A 77 -13.65 -11.54 -5.26
N GLU A 78 -14.88 -11.10 -5.05
CA GLU A 78 -16.07 -11.82 -5.48
C GLU A 78 -16.05 -12.08 -6.99
N ALA A 79 -15.74 -11.05 -7.79
CA ALA A 79 -15.64 -11.18 -9.24
C ALA A 79 -14.47 -12.09 -9.67
N LEU A 80 -13.29 -11.93 -9.06
CA LEU A 80 -12.12 -12.75 -9.38
C LEU A 80 -12.29 -14.21 -8.99
N SER A 81 -13.00 -14.49 -7.89
CA SER A 81 -13.24 -15.84 -7.38
C SER A 81 -14.41 -16.56 -8.04
N ALA A 82 -15.20 -15.89 -8.86
CA ALA A 82 -16.33 -16.47 -9.57
C ALA A 82 -15.91 -17.67 -10.44
N ASP A 83 -16.79 -18.66 -10.59
CA ASP A 83 -16.50 -19.88 -11.35
C ASP A 83 -16.26 -19.61 -12.84
N ASP A 84 -16.86 -18.54 -13.38
CA ASP A 84 -16.77 -18.10 -14.76
C ASP A 84 -15.69 -17.01 -15.00
N ALA A 85 -14.85 -16.74 -13.99
CA ALA A 85 -13.75 -15.80 -14.14
C ALA A 85 -12.80 -16.22 -15.27
N GLU A 86 -12.46 -15.27 -16.13
CA GLU A 86 -11.65 -15.51 -17.31
C GLU A 86 -10.21 -15.93 -16.98
N ARG A 87 -9.60 -16.73 -17.85
CA ARG A 87 -8.20 -17.16 -17.71
C ARG A 87 -7.25 -15.99 -17.92
N LEU A 88 -6.16 -15.95 -17.13
CA LEU A 88 -5.16 -14.88 -17.10
C LEU A 88 -3.76 -15.36 -17.48
N GLU A 89 -3.64 -16.30 -18.40
CA GLU A 89 -2.37 -16.96 -18.79
C GLU A 89 -1.31 -15.99 -19.34
N HIS A 90 -1.73 -14.82 -19.79
CA HIS A 90 -0.87 -13.75 -20.32
C HIS A 90 -0.35 -12.80 -19.24
N LEU A 91 -0.93 -12.86 -18.04
CA LEU A 91 -0.68 -11.90 -16.97
C LEU A 91 0.48 -12.37 -16.08
N SER A 92 1.38 -11.46 -15.78
CA SER A 92 2.38 -11.65 -14.72
C SER A 92 1.99 -10.85 -13.48
N PHE A 93 2.12 -11.43 -12.29
CA PHE A 93 1.65 -10.75 -11.09
C PHE A 93 2.61 -10.85 -9.90
N ALA A 94 2.45 -9.93 -8.96
CA ALA A 94 3.13 -9.97 -7.67
C ALA A 94 2.18 -9.52 -6.55
N VAL A 95 2.29 -10.14 -5.39
CA VAL A 95 1.45 -9.88 -4.22
C VAL A 95 2.32 -9.53 -3.01
N LEU A 96 1.99 -8.41 -2.36
CA LEU A 96 2.45 -8.08 -1.02
C LEU A 96 1.25 -8.20 -0.08
N ALA A 97 1.33 -9.10 0.88
CA ALA A 97 0.27 -9.37 1.84
C ALA A 97 0.64 -8.78 3.21
N LEU A 98 -0.23 -7.94 3.75
CA LEU A 98 -0.04 -7.36 5.07
C LEU A 98 -0.97 -8.02 6.09
N GLY A 99 -0.47 -8.29 7.27
CA GLY A 99 -1.23 -8.94 8.34
C GLY A 99 -0.56 -8.81 9.70
N ASP A 100 -1.04 -9.61 10.64
CA ASP A 100 -0.52 -9.71 11.99
C ASP A 100 -0.53 -11.19 12.40
N LEU A 101 0.62 -11.72 12.80
CA LEU A 101 0.82 -13.12 13.22
C LEU A 101 0.04 -13.51 14.48
N SER A 102 -0.49 -12.55 15.22
CA SER A 102 -1.36 -12.83 16.37
C SER A 102 -2.73 -13.40 15.97
N TYR A 103 -3.10 -13.25 14.68
CA TYR A 103 -4.36 -13.78 14.13
C TYR A 103 -4.16 -15.12 13.43
N GLU A 104 -5.12 -16.03 13.57
CA GLU A 104 -5.08 -17.38 12.99
C GLU A 104 -4.94 -17.34 11.45
N PHE A 105 -5.61 -16.40 10.82
CA PHE A 105 -5.59 -16.25 9.35
C PHE A 105 -4.64 -15.13 8.87
N PHE A 106 -3.43 -15.14 9.40
CA PHE A 106 -2.36 -14.21 9.00
C PHE A 106 -2.22 -14.10 7.48
N CYS A 107 -2.29 -12.86 6.96
CA CYS A 107 -2.14 -12.53 5.53
C CYS A 107 -3.11 -13.29 4.60
N ASN A 108 -4.29 -13.70 5.08
CA ASN A 108 -5.18 -14.59 4.33
C ASN A 108 -5.70 -13.96 3.03
N ALA A 109 -6.08 -12.70 3.03
CA ALA A 109 -6.58 -12.03 1.83
C ALA A 109 -5.55 -12.06 0.68
N GLY A 110 -4.28 -11.71 0.98
CA GLY A 110 -3.19 -11.81 0.01
C GLY A 110 -2.91 -13.24 -0.44
N LYS A 111 -3.01 -14.21 0.48
CA LYS A 111 -2.86 -15.65 0.15
C LYS A 111 -3.96 -16.15 -0.78
N LEU A 112 -5.17 -15.65 -0.61
CA LEU A 112 -6.30 -16.00 -1.48
C LEU A 112 -6.12 -15.39 -2.87
N LEU A 113 -5.75 -14.10 -2.98
CA LEU A 113 -5.45 -13.44 -4.25
C LEU A 113 -4.35 -14.18 -5.01
N ASP A 114 -3.24 -14.44 -4.36
CA ASP A 114 -2.07 -15.10 -4.94
C ASP A 114 -2.43 -16.47 -5.54
N ARG A 115 -3.14 -17.32 -4.75
CA ARG A 115 -3.57 -18.64 -5.21
C ARG A 115 -4.59 -18.57 -6.34
N ARG A 116 -5.50 -17.58 -6.30
CA ARG A 116 -6.53 -17.46 -7.32
C ARG A 116 -5.97 -16.98 -8.65
N LEU A 117 -5.08 -16.01 -8.64
CA LEU A 117 -4.39 -15.53 -9.84
C LEU A 117 -3.61 -16.68 -10.51
N GLU A 118 -2.86 -17.47 -9.73
CA GLU A 118 -2.19 -18.66 -10.25
C GLU A 118 -3.18 -19.69 -10.83
N ALA A 119 -4.28 -19.97 -10.13
CA ALA A 119 -5.31 -20.90 -10.59
C ALA A 119 -5.96 -20.44 -11.92
N LEU A 120 -6.07 -19.13 -12.15
CA LEU A 120 -6.49 -18.55 -13.42
C LEU A 120 -5.41 -18.60 -14.51
N GLY A 121 -4.19 -19.04 -14.18
CA GLY A 121 -3.07 -19.24 -15.13
C GLY A 121 -2.08 -18.08 -15.17
N ALA A 122 -2.24 -17.07 -14.34
CA ALA A 122 -1.27 -15.98 -14.26
C ALA A 122 0.07 -16.48 -13.68
N THR A 123 1.17 -15.86 -14.11
CA THR A 123 2.54 -16.22 -13.71
C THR A 123 3.04 -15.28 -12.62
N ARG A 124 3.58 -15.81 -11.52
CA ARG A 124 4.24 -14.98 -10.50
C ARG A 124 5.51 -14.34 -11.04
N LEU A 125 5.66 -13.03 -10.83
CA LEU A 125 6.92 -12.32 -11.05
C LEU A 125 7.93 -12.65 -9.95
N THR A 126 7.44 -12.83 -8.73
CA THR A 126 8.20 -13.22 -7.55
C THR A 126 7.27 -13.95 -6.58
N ASP A 127 7.82 -14.66 -5.62
CA ASP A 127 7.03 -15.24 -4.55
C ASP A 127 6.29 -14.13 -3.77
N ARG A 128 5.09 -14.46 -3.28
CA ARG A 128 4.33 -13.56 -2.39
C ARG A 128 5.13 -13.28 -1.14
N VAL A 129 5.12 -12.04 -0.69
CA VAL A 129 5.71 -11.63 0.57
C VAL A 129 4.58 -11.41 1.59
N ASP A 130 4.64 -12.13 2.70
CA ASP A 130 3.72 -11.99 3.83
C ASP A 130 4.43 -11.17 4.92
N VAL A 131 3.86 -10.03 5.29
CA VAL A 131 4.45 -9.06 6.23
C VAL A 131 3.68 -9.06 7.54
N ASP A 132 4.41 -9.21 8.64
CA ASP A 132 3.91 -9.11 10.01
C ASP A 132 4.29 -7.77 10.64
N GLY A 133 3.31 -7.04 11.16
CA GLY A 133 3.52 -5.78 11.89
C GLY A 133 4.03 -4.63 11.00
N PRO A 134 5.18 -4.00 11.35
CA PRO A 134 5.71 -2.87 10.60
C PRO A 134 6.05 -3.24 9.15
N TYR A 135 5.34 -2.65 8.22
CA TYR A 135 5.40 -3.04 6.80
C TYR A 135 6.40 -2.24 5.97
N GLU A 136 6.86 -1.09 6.43
CA GLU A 136 7.60 -0.10 5.63
C GLU A 136 8.91 -0.69 5.07
N GLN A 137 9.72 -1.32 5.93
CA GLN A 137 11.00 -1.91 5.49
C GLN A 137 10.80 -3.11 4.56
N PRO A 138 9.95 -4.10 4.89
CA PRO A 138 9.66 -5.22 3.98
C PRO A 138 9.06 -4.76 2.65
N ALA A 139 8.13 -3.80 2.65
CA ALA A 139 7.52 -3.25 1.44
C ALA A 139 8.56 -2.54 0.57
N GLN A 140 9.47 -1.76 1.16
CA GLN A 140 10.55 -1.10 0.42
C GLN A 140 11.52 -2.10 -0.22
N ALA A 141 11.90 -3.16 0.51
CA ALA A 141 12.75 -4.21 -0.03
C ALA A 141 12.08 -4.92 -1.20
N TRP A 142 10.82 -5.33 -1.02
CA TRP A 142 10.00 -5.95 -2.06
C TRP A 142 9.83 -5.05 -3.28
N THR A 143 9.53 -3.77 -3.09
CA THR A 143 9.44 -2.76 -4.16
C THR A 143 10.74 -2.69 -4.95
N THR A 144 11.88 -2.59 -4.26
CA THR A 144 13.20 -2.50 -4.91
C THR A 144 13.50 -3.71 -5.79
N ASP A 145 13.18 -4.91 -5.32
CA ASP A 145 13.46 -6.14 -6.06
C ASP A 145 12.47 -6.32 -7.23
N LEU A 146 11.20 -5.99 -7.03
CA LEU A 146 10.19 -6.06 -8.08
C LEU A 146 10.45 -5.06 -9.21
N VAL A 147 10.91 -3.85 -8.90
CA VAL A 147 11.31 -2.85 -9.90
C VAL A 147 12.45 -3.36 -10.78
N LYS A 148 13.46 -4.04 -10.20
CA LYS A 148 14.55 -4.67 -10.99
C LYS A 148 14.02 -5.74 -11.95
N LEU A 149 13.05 -6.56 -11.49
CA LEU A 149 12.41 -7.58 -12.34
C LEU A 149 11.65 -6.95 -13.49
N LEU A 150 10.86 -5.89 -13.23
CA LEU A 150 10.12 -5.15 -14.26
C LEU A 150 11.05 -4.48 -15.28
N GLN A 151 12.17 -3.91 -14.83
CA GLN A 151 13.19 -3.38 -15.73
C GLN A 151 13.74 -4.46 -16.67
N SER A 152 14.01 -5.65 -16.13
CA SER A 152 14.53 -6.78 -16.91
C SER A 152 13.51 -7.31 -17.93
N ALA A 153 12.22 -7.32 -17.57
CA ALA A 153 11.13 -7.75 -18.44
C ALA A 153 10.88 -6.79 -19.62
N ARG A 154 11.27 -5.53 -19.49
CA ARG A 154 11.15 -4.50 -20.54
C ARG A 154 12.28 -4.51 -21.56
N THR A 155 13.14 -5.53 -21.63
CA THR A 155 14.35 -5.56 -22.48
C THR A 155 14.06 -5.30 -23.97
N PRO A 156 15.03 -4.80 -24.75
CA PRO A 156 14.98 -3.46 -25.26
C PRO A 156 14.58 -3.48 -26.75
N SER A 157 13.67 -2.65 -27.12
CA SER A 157 13.80 -2.01 -28.42
C SER A 157 14.47 -0.67 -28.16
N ALA A 158 15.71 -0.57 -28.59
CA ALA A 158 16.50 0.63 -28.44
C ALA A 158 15.83 1.82 -29.15
N THR A 159 15.49 2.83 -28.40
CA THR A 159 15.57 4.21 -28.88
C THR A 159 15.83 5.08 -27.65
N GLU A 160 17.09 5.51 -27.54
CA GLU A 160 17.47 6.56 -26.62
C GLU A 160 16.65 7.81 -26.92
N THR A 161 15.72 8.11 -26.03
CA THR A 161 15.15 9.45 -25.93
C THR A 161 15.62 9.99 -24.60
N THR A 162 16.52 10.95 -24.68
CA THR A 162 17.02 11.76 -23.55
C THR A 162 15.81 12.24 -22.73
N PRO A 163 15.77 11.96 -21.41
CA PRO A 163 14.71 12.49 -20.58
C PRO A 163 14.77 14.01 -20.56
N PRO A 164 13.65 14.73 -20.61
CA PRO A 164 13.66 16.13 -20.26
C PRO A 164 14.11 16.25 -18.80
N GLU A 165 15.09 17.11 -18.59
CA GLU A 165 15.66 17.48 -17.29
C GLU A 165 14.55 18.12 -16.45
N LEU A 166 13.77 17.28 -15.76
CA LEU A 166 12.88 17.72 -14.70
C LEU A 166 13.77 18.03 -13.49
N SER A 167 13.85 19.30 -13.15
CA SER A 167 14.42 19.74 -11.88
C SER A 167 13.87 18.85 -10.76
N PRO A 168 14.74 18.29 -9.90
CA PRO A 168 14.28 17.43 -8.83
C PRO A 168 13.36 18.26 -7.92
N ALA A 169 12.09 17.91 -7.90
CA ALA A 169 11.26 18.26 -6.76
C ALA A 169 11.95 17.69 -5.52
N PRO A 170 12.04 18.44 -4.42
CA PRO A 170 12.75 17.98 -3.23
C PRO A 170 12.13 16.64 -2.81
N ASN A 171 12.94 15.59 -2.87
CA ASN A 171 12.61 14.26 -2.41
C ASN A 171 12.28 14.37 -0.91
N ARG A 172 11.00 14.54 -0.58
CA ARG A 172 10.53 14.59 0.80
C ARG A 172 10.31 13.16 1.20
N ASP A 173 11.18 12.70 2.05
CA ASP A 173 11.03 11.45 2.76
C ASP A 173 9.73 11.57 3.61
N ARG A 174 8.61 11.12 3.06
CA ARG A 174 7.27 11.20 3.67
C ARG A 174 7.20 10.48 5.02
N HIS A 175 8.21 9.65 5.30
CA HIS A 175 8.28 8.83 6.50
C HIS A 175 9.14 9.42 7.62
N LEU A 176 9.82 10.55 7.39
CA LEU A 176 10.55 11.22 8.46
C LEU A 176 9.60 12.09 9.27
N PRO A 177 9.35 11.74 10.54
CA PRO A 177 8.53 12.58 11.41
C PRO A 177 9.21 13.93 11.61
N VAL A 178 8.44 15.00 11.51
CA VAL A 178 8.89 16.35 11.82
C VAL A 178 8.29 16.82 13.14
N ASP A 179 9.07 17.54 13.92
CA ASP A 179 8.60 18.13 15.16
C ASP A 179 7.64 19.29 14.84
N ALA A 180 6.37 19.14 15.21
CA ALA A 180 5.36 20.18 15.08
C ALA A 180 4.94 20.64 16.47
N ARG A 181 4.80 21.96 16.64
CA ARG A 181 4.40 22.54 17.92
C ARG A 181 2.88 22.50 18.07
N LEU A 182 2.39 21.88 19.16
CA LEU A 182 0.97 21.98 19.53
C LEU A 182 0.68 23.37 20.08
N VAL A 183 -0.15 24.15 19.38
CA VAL A 183 -0.49 25.54 19.74
C VAL A 183 -1.87 25.65 20.37
N VAL A 184 -2.78 24.74 20.06
CA VAL A 184 -4.12 24.69 20.65
C VAL A 184 -4.45 23.26 21.08
N ASN A 185 -4.95 23.13 22.30
CA ASN A 185 -5.55 21.90 22.84
C ASN A 185 -6.80 22.31 23.62
N ARG A 186 -7.97 22.20 23.01
CA ARG A 186 -9.23 22.68 23.56
C ARG A 186 -10.28 21.57 23.58
N ARG A 187 -10.87 21.32 24.73
CA ARG A 187 -12.03 20.43 24.84
C ARG A 187 -13.24 21.05 24.16
N LEU A 188 -13.92 20.28 23.31
CA LEU A 188 -15.13 20.69 22.59
C LEU A 188 -16.40 20.19 23.28
N THR A 189 -16.32 19.07 23.97
CA THR A 189 -17.46 18.47 24.66
C THR A 189 -17.68 19.10 26.05
N SER A 190 -18.94 19.12 26.48
CA SER A 190 -19.32 19.54 27.83
C SER A 190 -18.59 18.70 28.89
N PRO A 191 -18.30 19.30 30.07
CA PRO A 191 -17.77 18.54 31.21
C PRO A 191 -18.65 17.37 31.68
N GLN A 192 -19.97 17.43 31.39
CA GLN A 192 -20.94 16.38 31.72
C GLN A 192 -21.05 15.27 30.66
N SER A 193 -20.37 15.43 29.52
CA SER A 193 -20.35 14.40 28.48
C SER A 193 -19.53 13.19 28.90
N ASP A 194 -20.04 11.99 28.63
CA ASP A 194 -19.35 10.71 28.78
C ASP A 194 -18.24 10.52 27.73
N ARG A 195 -18.19 11.38 26.69
CA ARG A 195 -17.14 11.40 25.68
C ARG A 195 -16.34 12.68 25.75
N GLU A 196 -15.04 12.56 25.51
CA GLU A 196 -14.16 13.71 25.41
C GLU A 196 -13.70 13.90 23.95
N VAL A 197 -14.11 15.01 23.34
CA VAL A 197 -13.64 15.42 22.01
C VAL A 197 -12.80 16.67 22.20
N ARG A 198 -11.63 16.71 21.59
CA ARG A 198 -10.69 17.83 21.66
C ARG A 198 -10.36 18.35 20.27
N HIS A 199 -10.15 19.66 20.20
CA HIS A 199 -9.60 20.36 19.05
C HIS A 199 -8.10 20.58 19.30
N TYR A 200 -7.28 20.15 18.34
CA TYR A 200 -5.85 20.37 18.34
C TYR A 200 -5.43 21.21 17.15
N GLU A 201 -4.55 22.16 17.34
CA GLU A 201 -3.90 22.90 16.25
C GLU A 201 -2.39 22.72 16.37
N LEU A 202 -1.76 22.38 15.24
CA LEU A 202 -0.31 22.22 15.13
C LEU A 202 0.25 23.37 14.30
N ASP A 203 1.29 24.02 14.80
CA ASP A 203 2.05 25.00 14.04
C ASP A 203 3.04 24.27 13.13
N LEU A 204 2.83 24.35 11.83
CA LEU A 204 3.69 23.78 10.81
C LEU A 204 4.67 24.79 10.22
N THR A 205 4.76 25.99 10.78
CA THR A 205 5.70 27.03 10.33
C THR A 205 7.15 26.50 10.44
N GLY A 206 7.84 26.49 9.33
CA GLY A 206 9.22 25.96 9.26
C GLY A 206 9.30 24.45 9.12
N CYS A 207 8.20 23.72 9.22
CA CYS A 207 8.11 22.32 8.85
C CYS A 207 8.02 22.22 7.32
N ALA A 208 8.87 21.40 6.71
CA ALA A 208 8.82 21.21 5.26
C ALA A 208 7.64 20.27 4.84
N ILE A 209 6.46 20.41 5.47
CA ILE A 209 5.27 19.66 5.18
C ILE A 209 4.40 20.46 4.21
N ALA A 210 4.05 19.87 3.07
CA ALA A 210 2.98 20.33 2.21
C ALA A 210 1.82 19.32 2.35
N TYR A 211 0.60 19.81 2.39
CA TYR A 211 -0.60 18.98 2.45
C TYR A 211 -1.68 19.56 1.55
N SER A 212 -2.55 18.69 1.09
CA SER A 212 -3.74 19.02 0.30
C SER A 212 -5.00 18.52 0.99
N ALA A 213 -6.16 19.01 0.59
CA ALA A 213 -7.42 18.49 1.10
C ALA A 213 -7.54 16.99 0.72
N GLY A 214 -7.78 16.14 1.72
CA GLY A 214 -7.83 14.68 1.54
C GLY A 214 -6.58 13.94 2.03
N ASP A 215 -5.48 14.64 2.29
CA ASP A 215 -4.27 14.00 2.84
C ASP A 215 -4.50 13.50 4.27
N SER A 216 -3.91 12.36 4.60
CA SER A 216 -3.89 11.79 5.95
C SER A 216 -2.69 12.28 6.73
N ILE A 217 -2.85 12.53 8.02
CA ILE A 217 -1.77 12.89 8.95
C ILE A 217 -1.65 11.82 10.02
N ALA A 218 -0.44 11.26 10.17
CA ALA A 218 -0.10 10.44 11.32
C ALA A 218 0.63 11.28 12.37
N ALA A 219 0.18 11.22 13.61
CA ALA A 219 0.83 11.90 14.73
C ALA A 219 1.57 10.89 15.61
N ARG A 220 2.90 11.02 15.71
CA ARG A 220 3.70 10.25 16.65
C ARG A 220 3.83 11.03 17.96
N VAL A 221 3.11 10.59 18.97
CA VAL A 221 3.12 11.21 20.30
C VAL A 221 4.09 10.51 21.25
N LYS A 222 4.67 11.27 22.19
CA LYS A 222 5.39 10.68 23.33
C LYS A 222 4.38 10.45 24.46
N ASN A 223 4.34 9.22 24.96
CA ASN A 223 3.54 8.90 26.14
C ASN A 223 4.10 9.59 27.37
N ASP A 224 3.24 9.85 28.35
CA ASP A 224 3.67 10.33 29.67
C ASP A 224 4.60 9.30 30.31
N PRO A 225 5.85 9.65 30.67
CA PRO A 225 6.79 8.72 31.32
C PRO A 225 6.22 8.05 32.56
N ALA A 226 5.44 8.78 33.37
CA ALA A 226 4.82 8.23 34.56
C ALA A 226 3.77 7.14 34.22
N LEU A 227 3.05 7.30 33.12
CA LEU A 227 2.11 6.28 32.63
C LEU A 227 2.87 5.05 32.10
N VAL A 228 3.96 5.26 31.38
CA VAL A 228 4.83 4.17 30.91
C VAL A 228 5.39 3.37 32.07
N ASP A 229 5.95 4.06 33.08
CA ASP A 229 6.51 3.41 34.28
C ASP A 229 5.43 2.64 35.05
N ALA A 230 4.22 3.18 35.17
CA ALA A 230 3.10 2.52 35.83
C ALA A 230 2.67 1.24 35.09
N ILE A 231 2.66 1.26 33.78
CA ILE A 231 2.33 0.10 32.95
C ILE A 231 3.42 -0.97 33.07
N LEU A 232 4.70 -0.60 32.93
CA LEU A 232 5.82 -1.52 33.06
C LEU A 232 5.84 -2.19 34.47
N ALA A 233 5.62 -1.39 35.52
CA ALA A 233 5.51 -1.92 36.86
C ALA A 233 4.31 -2.85 37.09
N HIS A 234 3.19 -2.63 36.36
CA HIS A 234 2.00 -3.49 36.44
C HIS A 234 2.24 -4.87 35.81
N PHE A 235 3.06 -4.93 34.79
CA PHE A 235 3.37 -6.18 34.06
C PHE A 235 4.71 -6.81 34.48
N ASP A 236 5.39 -6.26 35.51
CA ASP A 236 6.69 -6.76 36.01
C ASP A 236 7.79 -6.80 34.90
N ILE A 237 7.80 -5.80 33.98
CA ILE A 237 8.74 -5.67 32.88
C ILE A 237 9.76 -4.55 33.15
#